data_855a88d9bfbc69d2f8e9adbf5f656b81
#
_entry.id   855a88d9bfbc69d2f8e9adbf5f656b81
#
_cell.length_a   1.000
_cell.length_b   1.000
_cell.length_c   1.000
_cell.angle_alpha   90.00
_cell.angle_beta   90.00
_cell.angle_gamma   90.00
#
_symmetry.space_group_name_H-M   'P 1'
#
loop_
_entity.id
_entity.type
_entity.pdbx_description
1 polymer ?
#
loop_
_entity_poly.entity_id
_entity_poly.type
_entity_poly.pdbx_seq_one_letter_code
_entity_poly.pdbx_strand_id
1 'polypeptide(L)'
;YLARKAAKLLMKKTGADPDSIDAVIVATTTPDYIHPSTASIVLGKLGLKNAFAFDFSAACCGFMYAFDVACNMIQSGRHKRIIVIGADKMSSITDYKDRATCPLFGDGAGAVMVEGTTEENVGLIDSLHVADGMGLPFLHVKAGGSVCPSSQFTVDHRLHYTYQEGRTVYRYAVSAMGDDCSRLIERNGLTPADVDYVVPHQANLR
;
A
#
# COMPACT_ATOMS: atom_id res chain seq x y z
N TYR A 1 11.09 4.97 -9.31
CA TYR A 1 12.44 4.65 -8.82
C TYR A 1 12.40 3.74 -7.58
N LEU A 2 11.69 4.13 -6.53
CA LEU A 2 11.60 3.41 -5.26
C LEU A 2 11.03 1.99 -5.44
N ALA A 3 9.84 1.88 -6.05
CA ALA A 3 9.18 0.60 -6.32
C ALA A 3 10.08 -0.36 -7.10
N ARG A 4 10.75 0.13 -8.17
CA ARG A 4 11.69 -0.68 -8.94
C ARG A 4 12.87 -1.18 -8.10
N LYS A 5 13.43 -0.34 -7.22
CA LYS A 5 14.54 -0.75 -6.34
C LYS A 5 14.10 -1.84 -5.37
N ALA A 6 12.92 -1.68 -4.74
CA ALA A 6 12.38 -2.68 -3.82
C ALA A 6 12.19 -4.03 -4.53
N ALA A 7 11.53 -4.05 -5.70
CA ALA A 7 11.34 -5.27 -6.48
C ALA A 7 12.66 -5.90 -6.93
N LYS A 8 13.63 -5.09 -7.41
CA LYS A 8 14.94 -5.61 -7.81
C LYS A 8 15.70 -6.25 -6.65
N LEU A 9 15.64 -5.65 -5.46
CA LEU A 9 16.25 -6.21 -4.25
C LEU A 9 15.56 -7.51 -3.83
N LEU A 10 14.22 -7.55 -3.89
CA LEU A 10 13.44 -8.75 -3.63
C LEU A 10 13.84 -9.89 -4.56
N MET A 11 13.82 -9.66 -5.88
CA MET A 11 14.22 -10.67 -6.87
C MET A 11 15.66 -11.17 -6.67
N LYS A 12 16.58 -10.25 -6.34
CA LYS A 12 17.95 -10.63 -5.99
C LYS A 12 18.01 -11.51 -4.75
N LYS A 13 17.22 -11.19 -3.72
CA LYS A 13 17.18 -11.92 -2.43
C LYS A 13 16.56 -13.32 -2.58
N THR A 14 15.53 -13.43 -3.40
CA THR A 14 14.80 -14.70 -3.63
C THR A 14 15.43 -15.58 -4.71
N GLY A 15 16.27 -15.01 -5.58
CA GLY A 15 16.79 -15.68 -6.77
C GLY A 15 15.71 -15.96 -7.83
N ALA A 16 14.57 -15.27 -7.76
CA ALA A 16 13.44 -15.52 -8.64
C ALA A 16 13.79 -15.24 -10.11
N ASP A 17 13.46 -16.19 -10.99
CA ASP A 17 13.55 -16.03 -12.41
C ASP A 17 12.53 -14.98 -12.89
N PRO A 18 12.95 -13.93 -13.64
CA PRO A 18 12.04 -12.95 -14.21
C PRO A 18 10.89 -13.55 -15.03
N ASP A 19 11.12 -14.64 -15.73
CA ASP A 19 10.13 -15.29 -16.59
C ASP A 19 9.09 -16.08 -15.78
N SER A 20 9.34 -16.30 -14.49
CA SER A 20 8.42 -16.99 -13.56
C SER A 20 7.42 -16.07 -12.87
N ILE A 21 7.51 -14.75 -13.07
CA ILE A 21 6.62 -13.78 -12.44
C ILE A 21 5.36 -13.61 -13.28
N ASP A 22 4.19 -13.81 -12.65
CA ASP A 22 2.88 -13.71 -13.33
C ASP A 22 2.28 -12.31 -13.24
N ALA A 23 2.54 -11.59 -12.14
CA ALA A 23 2.00 -10.24 -11.94
C ALA A 23 2.88 -9.35 -11.06
N VAL A 24 2.74 -8.03 -11.27
CA VAL A 24 3.28 -6.97 -10.40
C VAL A 24 2.14 -6.06 -9.98
N ILE A 25 1.92 -5.94 -8.67
CA ILE A 25 0.93 -5.03 -8.08
C ILE A 25 1.68 -3.96 -7.29
N VAL A 26 1.43 -2.69 -7.60
CA VAL A 26 2.00 -1.56 -6.83
C VAL A 26 0.90 -0.83 -6.09
N ALA A 27 0.93 -0.89 -4.77
CA ALA A 27 0.09 -0.06 -3.92
C ALA A 27 0.77 1.31 -3.74
N THR A 28 0.11 2.36 -4.22
CA THR A 28 0.64 3.73 -4.18
C THR A 28 -0.48 4.78 -4.19
N THR A 29 -0.26 5.88 -3.48
CA THR A 29 -1.06 7.12 -3.56
C THR A 29 -0.34 8.20 -4.37
N THR A 30 0.92 7.96 -4.73
CA THR A 30 1.77 8.90 -5.46
C THR A 30 2.33 8.24 -6.73
N PRO A 31 1.46 7.84 -7.68
CA PRO A 31 1.90 7.19 -8.91
C PRO A 31 2.82 8.12 -9.71
N ASP A 32 3.75 7.53 -10.48
CA ASP A 32 4.65 8.30 -11.34
C ASP A 32 3.88 9.13 -12.39
N TYR A 33 2.77 8.59 -12.91
CA TYR A 33 1.86 9.20 -13.89
C TYR A 33 0.42 8.78 -13.60
N ILE A 34 -0.55 9.51 -14.14
CA ILE A 34 -1.96 9.09 -14.14
C ILE A 34 -2.10 7.80 -14.98
N HIS A 35 -1.38 7.72 -16.09
CA HIS A 35 -1.22 6.54 -16.94
C HIS A 35 0.09 6.66 -17.74
N PRO A 36 0.82 5.57 -18.01
CA PRO A 36 0.57 4.20 -17.54
C PRO A 36 0.75 4.03 -16.03
N SER A 37 0.28 2.90 -15.49
CA SER A 37 0.46 2.58 -14.06
C SER A 37 1.94 2.48 -13.69
N THR A 38 2.27 2.82 -12.43
CA THR A 38 3.62 2.65 -11.89
C THR A 38 4.07 1.20 -11.96
N ALA A 39 3.17 0.24 -11.72
CA ALA A 39 3.43 -1.19 -11.85
C ALA A 39 3.86 -1.57 -13.28
N SER A 40 3.20 -1.05 -14.32
CA SER A 40 3.59 -1.29 -15.72
C SER A 40 4.98 -0.75 -16.04
N ILE A 41 5.32 0.42 -15.50
CA ILE A 41 6.66 1.00 -15.64
C ILE A 41 7.72 0.13 -14.95
N VAL A 42 7.41 -0.36 -13.73
CA VAL A 42 8.30 -1.26 -12.97
C VAL A 42 8.52 -2.56 -13.73
N LEU A 43 7.44 -3.19 -14.22
CA LEU A 43 7.45 -4.41 -15.02
C LEU A 43 8.40 -4.26 -16.23
N GLY A 44 8.22 -3.20 -17.02
CA GLY A 44 9.06 -2.94 -18.21
C GLY A 44 10.54 -2.72 -17.84
N LYS A 45 10.81 -1.98 -16.75
CA LYS A 45 12.18 -1.72 -16.27
C LYS A 45 12.88 -2.93 -15.64
N LEU A 46 12.13 -3.96 -15.24
CA LEU A 46 12.66 -5.23 -14.73
C LEU A 46 12.73 -6.32 -15.80
N GLY A 47 12.16 -6.09 -16.97
CA GLY A 47 12.16 -7.04 -18.09
C GLY A 47 11.25 -8.25 -17.88
N LEU A 48 10.16 -8.10 -17.11
CA LEU A 48 9.22 -9.18 -16.79
C LEU A 48 8.24 -9.38 -17.94
N LYS A 49 8.61 -10.22 -18.90
CA LYS A 49 7.89 -10.37 -20.18
C LYS A 49 6.56 -11.13 -20.08
N ASN A 50 6.44 -12.03 -19.10
CA ASN A 50 5.28 -12.90 -18.95
C ASN A 50 4.26 -12.35 -17.94
N ALA A 51 4.59 -11.27 -17.23
CA ALA A 51 3.77 -10.69 -16.19
C ALA A 51 2.80 -9.62 -16.74
N PHE A 52 1.67 -9.46 -16.08
CA PHE A 52 0.84 -8.26 -16.19
C PHE A 52 1.00 -7.38 -14.95
N ALA A 53 0.50 -6.13 -15.00
CA ALA A 53 0.72 -5.19 -13.93
C ALA A 53 -0.41 -4.18 -13.78
N PHE A 54 -0.69 -3.76 -12.53
CA PHE A 54 -1.62 -2.69 -12.21
C PHE A 54 -1.27 -2.02 -10.88
N ASP A 55 -1.68 -0.75 -10.73
CA ASP A 55 -1.59 -0.03 -9.47
C ASP A 55 -2.84 -0.27 -8.62
N PHE A 56 -2.65 -0.27 -7.30
CA PHE A 56 -3.70 -0.39 -6.31
C PHE A 56 -3.76 0.89 -5.46
N SER A 57 -4.91 1.56 -5.46
CA SER A 57 -5.11 2.81 -4.72
C SER A 57 -6.07 2.59 -3.55
N ALA A 58 -5.53 2.49 -2.34
CA ALA A 58 -6.28 2.44 -1.09
C ALA A 58 -5.51 3.10 0.06
N ALA A 59 -4.78 4.15 -0.25
CA ALA A 59 -3.98 4.93 0.70
C ALA A 59 -3.13 4.02 1.63
N CYS A 60 -3.15 4.29 2.94
CA CYS A 60 -2.35 3.55 3.92
C CYS A 60 -2.67 2.05 4.00
N CYS A 61 -3.88 1.64 3.60
CA CYS A 61 -4.29 0.24 3.53
C CYS A 61 -3.92 -0.45 2.22
N GLY A 62 -3.38 0.30 1.24
CA GLY A 62 -3.14 -0.18 -0.12
C GLY A 62 -2.30 -1.44 -0.20
N PHE A 63 -1.22 -1.52 0.59
CA PHE A 63 -0.37 -2.72 0.62
C PHE A 63 -1.12 -3.95 1.14
N MET A 64 -1.89 -3.81 2.22
CA MET A 64 -2.65 -4.93 2.80
C MET A 64 -3.71 -5.45 1.84
N TYR A 65 -4.44 -4.55 1.19
CA TYR A 65 -5.45 -4.92 0.19
C TYR A 65 -4.81 -5.58 -1.04
N ALA A 66 -3.70 -5.02 -1.54
CA ALA A 66 -2.98 -5.59 -2.67
C ALA A 66 -2.39 -6.97 -2.35
N PHE A 67 -1.93 -7.17 -1.11
CA PHE A 67 -1.43 -8.45 -0.63
C PHE A 67 -2.54 -9.51 -0.59
N ASP A 68 -3.71 -9.18 -0.03
CA ASP A 68 -4.87 -10.07 0.00
C ASP A 68 -5.35 -10.44 -1.42
N VAL A 69 -5.42 -9.45 -2.32
CA VAL A 69 -5.73 -9.69 -3.74
C VAL A 69 -4.73 -10.66 -4.36
N ALA A 70 -3.43 -10.49 -4.11
CA ALA A 70 -2.41 -11.41 -4.62
C ALA A 70 -2.57 -12.82 -4.06
N CYS A 71 -2.86 -12.97 -2.76
CA CYS A 71 -3.13 -14.27 -2.14
C CYS A 71 -4.33 -14.96 -2.80
N ASN A 72 -5.44 -14.24 -3.00
CA ASN A 72 -6.63 -14.77 -3.67
C ASN A 72 -6.34 -15.19 -5.14
N MET A 73 -5.52 -14.42 -5.86
CA MET A 73 -5.09 -14.75 -7.21
C MET A 73 -4.26 -16.04 -7.23
N ILE A 74 -3.35 -16.24 -6.28
CA ILE A 74 -2.57 -17.49 -6.12
C ILE A 74 -3.50 -18.66 -5.75
N GLN A 75 -4.40 -18.48 -4.79
CA GLN A 75 -5.36 -19.49 -4.36
C GLN A 75 -6.30 -19.94 -5.49
N SER A 76 -6.60 -19.07 -6.44
CA SER A 76 -7.38 -19.42 -7.62
C SER A 76 -6.71 -20.45 -8.54
N GLY A 77 -5.42 -20.73 -8.32
CA GLY A 77 -4.60 -21.65 -9.13
C GLY A 77 -4.17 -21.10 -10.50
N ARG A 78 -4.60 -19.90 -10.87
CA ARG A 78 -4.27 -19.28 -12.18
C ARG A 78 -2.90 -18.63 -12.22
N HIS A 79 -2.39 -18.22 -11.07
CA HIS A 79 -1.11 -17.53 -10.93
C HIS A 79 -0.28 -18.26 -9.87
N LYS A 80 1.04 -18.26 -10.03
CA LYS A 80 1.99 -18.96 -9.16
C LYS A 80 2.88 -18.03 -8.37
N ARG A 81 3.19 -16.85 -8.94
CA ARG A 81 4.16 -15.93 -8.35
C ARG A 81 3.82 -14.48 -8.65
N ILE A 82 3.55 -13.71 -7.62
CA ILE A 82 3.14 -12.29 -7.72
C ILE A 82 4.06 -11.43 -6.86
N ILE A 83 4.55 -10.33 -7.43
CA ILE A 83 5.26 -9.29 -6.67
C ILE A 83 4.26 -8.24 -6.22
N VAL A 84 4.16 -8.03 -4.91
CA VAL A 84 3.38 -6.94 -4.30
C VAL A 84 4.34 -5.90 -3.75
N ILE A 85 4.13 -4.63 -4.10
CA ILE A 85 5.00 -3.52 -3.76
C ILE A 85 4.15 -2.42 -3.11
N GLY A 86 4.52 -1.97 -1.92
CA GLY A 86 4.06 -0.69 -1.38
C GLY A 86 5.12 0.36 -1.70
N ALA A 87 4.73 1.48 -2.30
CA ALA A 87 5.70 2.51 -2.68
C ALA A 87 5.05 3.88 -2.76
N ASP A 88 5.52 4.82 -1.95
CA ASP A 88 5.06 6.21 -1.99
C ASP A 88 6.21 7.20 -1.98
N LYS A 89 6.04 8.28 -2.75
CA LYS A 89 6.86 9.48 -2.73
C LYS A 89 6.07 10.62 -2.09
N MET A 90 5.85 10.49 -0.78
CA MET A 90 5.05 11.45 -0.01
C MET A 90 5.64 12.87 -0.03
N SER A 91 6.96 12.99 -0.22
CA SER A 91 7.62 14.30 -0.37
C SER A 91 7.05 15.14 -1.51
N SER A 92 6.42 14.51 -2.52
CA SER A 92 5.81 15.24 -3.65
C SER A 92 4.48 15.90 -3.32
N ILE A 93 3.79 15.43 -2.28
CA ILE A 93 2.47 15.93 -1.84
C ILE A 93 2.49 16.42 -0.38
N THR A 94 3.65 16.58 0.22
CA THR A 94 3.83 17.12 1.58
C THR A 94 4.04 18.63 1.53
N ASP A 95 3.22 19.38 2.27
CA ASP A 95 3.43 20.80 2.45
C ASP A 95 4.48 21.07 3.54
N TYR A 96 5.71 21.39 3.14
CA TYR A 96 6.79 21.72 4.08
C TYR A 96 6.60 23.03 4.85
N LYS A 97 5.56 23.82 4.54
CA LYS A 97 5.14 24.97 5.34
C LYS A 97 4.15 24.59 6.45
N ASP A 98 3.49 23.45 6.33
CA ASP A 98 2.59 22.93 7.36
C ASP A 98 3.37 22.08 8.37
N ARG A 99 3.66 22.67 9.53
CA ARG A 99 4.40 22.02 10.60
C ARG A 99 3.64 20.87 11.29
N ALA A 100 2.33 20.76 11.07
CA ALA A 100 1.52 19.70 11.64
C ALA A 100 1.64 18.39 10.85
N THR A 101 1.82 18.47 9.55
CA THR A 101 1.84 17.32 8.65
C THR A 101 3.23 16.97 8.09
N CYS A 102 4.10 17.96 7.86
CA CYS A 102 5.38 17.72 7.19
C CYS A 102 6.33 16.73 7.91
N PRO A 103 6.34 16.57 9.25
CA PRO A 103 7.19 15.57 9.90
C PRO A 103 6.62 14.14 9.87
N LEU A 104 5.36 13.96 9.42
CA LEU A 104 4.65 12.69 9.48
C LEU A 104 4.88 11.80 8.24
N PHE A 105 5.16 12.42 7.08
CA PHE A 105 5.20 11.73 5.81
C PHE A 105 6.60 11.65 5.23
N GLY A 106 6.96 10.48 4.70
CA GLY A 106 8.26 10.23 4.09
C GLY A 106 8.15 9.33 2.86
N ASP A 107 9.24 9.28 2.10
CA ASP A 107 9.36 8.45 0.90
C ASP A 107 9.84 7.06 1.28
N GLY A 108 9.21 6.03 0.73
CA GLY A 108 9.60 4.66 1.00
C GLY A 108 9.05 3.66 0.00
N ALA A 109 9.65 2.48 -0.02
CA ALA A 109 9.11 1.32 -0.73
C ALA A 109 9.56 0.01 -0.10
N GLY A 110 8.64 -0.95 -0.06
CA GLY A 110 8.88 -2.34 0.29
C GLY A 110 8.24 -3.28 -0.72
N ALA A 111 8.75 -4.49 -0.85
CA ALA A 111 8.18 -5.50 -1.75
C ALA A 111 8.20 -6.88 -1.12
N VAL A 112 7.19 -7.68 -1.43
CA VAL A 112 7.10 -9.10 -1.07
C VAL A 112 6.82 -9.95 -2.31
N MET A 113 7.23 -11.20 -2.27
CA MET A 113 6.85 -12.23 -3.23
C MET A 113 5.76 -13.08 -2.61
N VAL A 114 4.65 -13.24 -3.32
CA VAL A 114 3.54 -14.10 -2.92
C VAL A 114 3.56 -15.32 -3.82
N GLU A 115 3.65 -16.50 -3.20
CA GLU A 115 3.69 -17.81 -3.88
C GLU A 115 2.78 -18.78 -3.15
N GLY A 116 2.29 -19.80 -3.85
CA GLY A 116 1.60 -20.92 -3.23
C GLY A 116 2.58 -21.79 -2.43
N THR A 117 2.11 -22.34 -1.32
CA THR A 117 2.84 -23.33 -0.54
C THR A 117 1.99 -24.57 -0.31
N THR A 118 2.64 -25.72 -0.15
CA THR A 118 2.03 -26.98 0.29
C THR A 118 2.32 -27.28 1.76
N GLU A 119 3.05 -26.39 2.44
CA GLU A 119 3.34 -26.52 3.86
C GLU A 119 2.07 -26.22 4.66
N GLU A 120 1.72 -27.10 5.58
CA GLU A 120 0.59 -26.91 6.47
C GLU A 120 0.85 -25.76 7.46
N ASN A 121 -0.17 -24.96 7.75
CA ASN A 121 -0.14 -23.85 8.69
C ASN A 121 0.84 -22.71 8.31
N VAL A 122 1.16 -22.57 7.02
CA VAL A 122 2.01 -21.48 6.50
C VAL A 122 1.23 -20.65 5.49
N GLY A 123 1.27 -19.32 5.63
CA GLY A 123 0.66 -18.39 4.70
C GLY A 123 -0.36 -17.44 5.35
N LEU A 124 -1.20 -16.83 4.52
CA LEU A 124 -2.29 -15.95 4.99
C LEU A 124 -3.39 -16.82 5.61
N ILE A 125 -3.62 -16.65 6.90
CA ILE A 125 -4.70 -17.31 7.62
C ILE A 125 -6.03 -16.64 7.30
N ASP A 126 -6.09 -15.31 7.46
CA ASP A 126 -7.33 -14.54 7.32
C ASP A 126 -7.01 -13.06 7.08
N SER A 127 -7.97 -12.31 6.53
CA SER A 127 -7.87 -10.87 6.33
C SER A 127 -9.18 -10.17 6.71
N LEU A 128 -9.06 -8.95 7.25
CA LEU A 128 -10.18 -8.10 7.58
C LEU A 128 -9.95 -6.72 6.98
N HIS A 129 -10.82 -6.32 6.06
CA HIS A 129 -10.77 -5.03 5.39
C HIS A 129 -11.98 -4.19 5.74
N VAL A 130 -11.75 -2.99 6.23
CA VAL A 130 -12.78 -2.01 6.58
C VAL A 130 -12.43 -0.67 5.93
N ALA A 131 -13.42 0.03 5.44
CA ALA A 131 -13.27 1.37 4.89
C ALA A 131 -14.38 2.29 5.39
N ASP A 132 -14.02 3.53 5.73
CA ASP A 132 -14.95 4.58 6.14
C ASP A 132 -14.84 5.77 5.19
N GLY A 133 -15.77 5.87 4.24
CA GLY A 133 -15.85 6.98 3.29
C GLY A 133 -16.22 8.33 3.92
N MET A 134 -16.70 8.36 5.16
CA MET A 134 -17.00 9.61 5.88
C MET A 134 -15.73 10.34 6.36
N GLY A 135 -14.59 9.68 6.27
CA GLY A 135 -13.28 10.25 6.62
C GLY A 135 -12.73 11.31 5.65
N LEU A 136 -13.34 11.48 4.46
CA LEU A 136 -12.89 12.43 3.44
C LEU A 136 -12.57 13.85 3.96
N PRO A 137 -13.36 14.48 4.83
CA PRO A 137 -13.05 15.84 5.31
C PRO A 137 -11.77 15.92 6.14
N PHE A 138 -11.30 14.82 6.71
CA PHE A 138 -10.22 14.78 7.69
C PHE A 138 -8.86 14.41 7.11
N LEU A 139 -8.82 13.71 5.95
CA LEU A 139 -7.58 13.32 5.30
C LEU A 139 -7.78 13.23 3.79
N HIS A 140 -7.17 14.16 3.03
CA HIS A 140 -7.29 14.19 1.58
C HIS A 140 -6.20 15.05 0.90
N VAL A 141 -6.05 14.89 -0.40
CA VAL A 141 -5.43 15.86 -1.30
C VAL A 141 -6.55 16.47 -2.16
N LYS A 142 -6.79 17.77 -2.03
CA LYS A 142 -8.00 18.41 -2.58
C LYS A 142 -7.99 18.54 -4.10
N ALA A 143 -6.82 18.81 -4.70
CA ALA A 143 -6.70 19.05 -6.14
C ALA A 143 -5.82 18.01 -6.85
N GLY A 144 -5.99 17.91 -8.16
CA GLY A 144 -5.28 16.97 -9.02
C GLY A 144 -6.15 15.82 -9.52
N GLY A 145 -7.36 15.64 -8.94
CA GLY A 145 -8.36 14.68 -9.40
C GLY A 145 -9.45 15.33 -10.27
N SER A 146 -10.41 14.54 -10.71
CA SER A 146 -11.49 14.98 -11.61
C SER A 146 -12.45 16.00 -10.98
N VAL A 147 -12.64 15.97 -9.66
CA VAL A 147 -13.49 16.93 -8.93
C VAL A 147 -12.86 18.32 -8.87
N CYS A 148 -11.53 18.38 -8.74
CA CYS A 148 -10.76 19.60 -8.67
C CYS A 148 -9.50 19.45 -9.52
N PRO A 149 -9.58 19.61 -10.85
CA PRO A 149 -8.42 19.47 -11.73
C PRO A 149 -7.32 20.49 -11.44
N SER A 150 -6.09 20.16 -11.82
CA SER A 150 -4.95 21.04 -11.68
C SER A 150 -5.14 22.33 -12.51
N SER A 151 -4.88 23.48 -11.89
CA SER A 151 -4.94 24.80 -12.50
C SER A 151 -4.00 25.77 -11.78
N GLN A 152 -3.76 26.95 -12.35
CA GLN A 152 -2.97 27.98 -11.66
C GLN A 152 -3.58 28.32 -10.29
N PHE A 153 -4.92 28.42 -10.22
CA PHE A 153 -5.63 28.65 -8.97
C PHE A 153 -5.31 27.57 -7.91
N THR A 154 -5.34 26.29 -8.27
CA THR A 154 -5.10 25.21 -7.32
C THR A 154 -3.64 25.14 -6.86
N VAL A 155 -2.71 25.54 -7.71
CA VAL A 155 -1.28 25.68 -7.36
C VAL A 155 -1.07 26.85 -6.40
N ASP A 156 -1.59 28.03 -6.72
CA ASP A 156 -1.46 29.24 -5.91
C ASP A 156 -2.08 29.06 -4.52
N HIS A 157 -3.17 28.29 -4.43
CA HIS A 157 -3.87 27.97 -3.18
C HIS A 157 -3.37 26.71 -2.50
N ARG A 158 -2.26 26.12 -2.99
CA ARG A 158 -1.58 24.97 -2.37
C ARG A 158 -2.47 23.74 -2.17
N LEU A 159 -3.45 23.50 -3.06
CA LEU A 159 -4.44 22.43 -2.91
C LEU A 159 -3.93 21.04 -3.31
N HIS A 160 -2.68 20.93 -3.78
CA HIS A 160 -2.02 19.68 -4.19
C HIS A 160 -1.27 18.98 -3.05
N TYR A 161 -1.37 19.50 -1.83
CA TYR A 161 -0.72 18.92 -0.66
C TYR A 161 -1.71 18.17 0.21
N THR A 162 -1.19 17.17 0.92
CA THR A 162 -1.97 16.39 1.88
C THR A 162 -2.46 17.29 3.02
N TYR A 163 -3.77 17.33 3.20
CA TYR A 163 -4.43 17.88 4.38
C TYR A 163 -4.74 16.78 5.36
N GLN A 164 -4.48 17.01 6.64
CA GLN A 164 -4.83 16.08 7.71
C GLN A 164 -5.31 16.81 8.97
N GLU A 165 -6.51 16.48 9.43
CA GLU A 165 -6.98 16.85 10.76
C GLU A 165 -6.46 15.79 11.77
N GLY A 166 -5.26 16.02 12.28
CA GLY A 166 -4.45 15.00 12.95
C GLY A 166 -5.10 14.37 14.18
N ARG A 167 -5.88 15.14 14.97
CA ARG A 167 -6.52 14.64 16.19
C ARG A 167 -7.60 13.61 15.88
N THR A 168 -8.48 13.89 14.93
CA THR A 168 -9.57 13.00 14.51
C THR A 168 -9.01 11.76 13.84
N VAL A 169 -8.08 11.94 12.91
CA VAL A 169 -7.43 10.81 12.21
C VAL A 169 -6.72 9.90 13.20
N TYR A 170 -5.97 10.44 14.17
CA TYR A 170 -5.26 9.66 15.17
C TYR A 170 -6.22 8.83 16.03
N ARG A 171 -7.27 9.45 16.58
CA ARG A 171 -8.25 8.75 17.43
C ARG A 171 -8.94 7.61 16.68
N TYR A 172 -9.38 7.88 15.46
CA TYR A 172 -10.01 6.88 14.62
C TYR A 172 -9.05 5.71 14.33
N ALA A 173 -7.84 6.01 13.91
CA ALA A 173 -6.86 4.98 13.53
C ALA A 173 -6.49 4.07 14.71
N VAL A 174 -6.25 4.63 15.90
CA VAL A 174 -5.90 3.85 17.10
C VAL A 174 -7.05 2.92 17.51
N SER A 175 -8.29 3.45 17.53
CA SER A 175 -9.47 2.63 17.90
C SER A 175 -9.71 1.55 16.84
N ALA A 176 -9.79 1.92 15.56
CA ALA A 176 -10.09 0.98 14.48
C ALA A 176 -9.05 -0.14 14.36
N MET A 177 -7.75 0.18 14.42
CA MET A 177 -6.70 -0.84 14.35
C MET A 177 -6.78 -1.82 15.55
N GLY A 178 -7.03 -1.32 16.76
CA GLY A 178 -7.19 -2.17 17.94
C GLY A 178 -8.38 -3.10 17.83
N ASP A 179 -9.54 -2.54 17.43
CA ASP A 179 -10.79 -3.30 17.29
C ASP A 179 -10.67 -4.36 16.17
N ASP A 180 -10.07 -3.99 15.02
CA ASP A 180 -9.92 -4.91 13.90
C ASP A 180 -8.92 -6.03 14.20
N CYS A 181 -7.82 -5.75 14.91
CA CYS A 181 -6.90 -6.78 15.39
C CYS A 181 -7.60 -7.77 16.35
N SER A 182 -8.36 -7.25 17.32
CA SER A 182 -9.11 -8.08 18.27
C SER A 182 -10.12 -8.98 17.55
N ARG A 183 -10.90 -8.41 16.63
CA ARG A 183 -11.88 -9.16 15.82
C ARG A 183 -11.22 -10.25 14.98
N LEU A 184 -10.04 -9.96 14.40
CA LEU A 184 -9.32 -10.93 13.57
C LEU A 184 -8.79 -12.10 14.41
N ILE A 185 -8.24 -11.82 15.58
CA ILE A 185 -7.75 -12.82 16.55
C ILE A 185 -8.92 -13.71 17.00
N GLU A 186 -10.00 -13.10 17.48
CA GLU A 186 -11.18 -13.81 17.98
C GLU A 186 -11.86 -14.68 16.91
N ARG A 187 -11.99 -14.15 15.68
CA ARG A 187 -12.62 -14.86 14.55
C ARG A 187 -11.88 -16.12 14.16
N ASN A 188 -10.57 -16.16 14.41
CA ASN A 188 -9.73 -17.32 14.12
C ASN A 188 -9.53 -18.23 15.34
N GLY A 189 -10.23 -18.00 16.45
CA GLY A 189 -10.11 -18.80 17.67
C GLY A 189 -8.75 -18.66 18.35
N LEU A 190 -8.02 -17.58 18.07
CA LEU A 190 -6.72 -17.29 18.63
C LEU A 190 -6.84 -16.38 19.85
N THR A 191 -5.77 -16.30 20.62
CA THR A 191 -5.60 -15.37 21.74
C THR A 191 -4.40 -14.44 21.48
N PRO A 192 -4.25 -13.34 22.19
CA PRO A 192 -3.06 -12.50 22.09
C PRO A 192 -1.73 -13.24 22.37
N ALA A 193 -1.77 -14.35 23.11
CA ALA A 193 -0.60 -15.17 23.40
C ALA A 193 -0.12 -16.01 22.19
N ASP A 194 -0.98 -16.19 21.19
CA ASP A 194 -0.67 -16.91 19.95
C ASP A 194 -0.04 -16.00 18.89
N VAL A 195 0.12 -14.69 19.19
CA VAL A 195 0.65 -13.69 18.27
C VAL A 195 2.06 -13.29 18.69
N ASP A 196 3.05 -13.68 17.88
CA ASP A 196 4.45 -13.34 18.14
C ASP A 196 4.79 -11.88 17.83
N TYR A 197 4.19 -11.31 16.77
CA TYR A 197 4.48 -9.95 16.31
C TYR A 197 3.23 -9.23 15.81
N VAL A 198 3.15 -7.93 16.12
CA VAL A 198 2.21 -6.99 15.51
C VAL A 198 3.01 -5.95 14.75
N VAL A 199 2.69 -5.75 13.46
CA VAL A 199 3.35 -4.77 12.59
C VAL A 199 2.32 -3.72 12.16
N PRO A 200 2.04 -2.72 12.99
CA PRO A 200 1.05 -1.69 12.71
C PRO A 200 1.58 -0.70 11.67
N HIS A 201 0.66 0.05 11.05
CA HIS A 201 1.03 1.22 10.25
C HIS A 201 1.74 2.26 11.13
N GLN A 202 2.93 2.71 10.72
CA GLN A 202 3.83 3.53 11.54
C GLN A 202 3.71 5.03 11.22
N ALA A 203 2.49 5.58 11.26
CA ALA A 203 2.27 7.01 11.05
C ALA A 203 2.68 7.88 12.24
N ASN A 204 2.70 7.33 13.45
CA ASN A 204 3.04 8.04 14.69
C ASN A 204 3.61 7.07 15.73
N LEU A 205 4.70 7.47 16.40
CA LEU A 205 5.37 6.64 17.41
C LEU A 205 4.61 6.57 18.75
N ARG A 206 3.62 7.43 18.98
CA ARG A 206 2.90 7.54 20.26
C ARG A 206 1.67 6.66 20.33
#